data_f4a1c62d79adf0cfadb4b1671d81d13a
#
_entry.id   f4a1c62d79adf0cfadb4b1671d81d13a
#
_cell.length_a   1.000
_cell.length_b   1.000
_cell.length_c   1.000
_cell.angle_alpha   90.00
_cell.angle_beta   90.00
_cell.angle_gamma   90.00
#
_symmetry.space_group_name_H-M   'P 1'
#
loop_
_entity.id
_entity.type
_entity.pdbx_description
1 polymer ?
#
loop_
_entity_poly.entity_id
_entity_poly.type
_entity_poly.pdbx_seq_one_letter_code
_entity_poly.pdbx_strand_id
1 'polypeptide(L)' 'MADDLRRQLHEVEQALVALGEVIAVRREYATLLQRLGSHEKELAALAALTKAQSRLQLQRDNLAASLASRAR' A
#
# COMPACT_ATOMS: atom_id res chain seq x y z
N MET A 1 -4.06 -13.69 -19.97
CA MET A 1 -5.35 -14.34 -19.78
C MET A 1 -5.95 -13.91 -18.44
N ALA A 2 -7.26 -14.13 -18.25
CA ALA A 2 -7.97 -13.65 -17.05
C ALA A 2 -7.39 -14.18 -15.74
N ASP A 3 -6.90 -15.43 -15.73
CA ASP A 3 -6.33 -16.05 -14.53
C ASP A 3 -5.03 -15.35 -14.09
N ASP A 4 -4.21 -14.90 -15.02
CA ASP A 4 -3.00 -14.16 -14.71
C ASP A 4 -3.33 -12.81 -14.09
N LEU A 5 -4.34 -12.12 -14.62
CA LEU A 5 -4.80 -10.83 -14.08
C LEU A 5 -5.37 -10.99 -12.69
N ARG A 6 -6.17 -12.03 -12.45
CA ARG A 6 -6.73 -12.33 -11.12
C ARG A 6 -5.63 -12.60 -10.11
N ARG A 7 -4.61 -13.36 -10.51
CA ARG A 7 -3.47 -13.67 -9.65
C ARG A 7 -2.70 -12.40 -9.32
N GLN A 8 -2.42 -11.55 -10.33
CA GLN A 8 -1.75 -10.27 -10.11
C GLN A 8 -2.55 -9.36 -9.19
N LEU A 9 -3.86 -9.29 -9.39
CA LEU A 9 -4.74 -8.50 -8.53
C LEU A 9 -4.69 -9.02 -7.10
N HIS A 10 -4.76 -10.33 -6.90
CA HIS A 10 -4.68 -10.93 -5.57
C HIS A 10 -3.35 -10.60 -4.89
N GLU A 11 -2.23 -10.70 -5.61
CA GLU A 11 -0.91 -10.37 -5.09
C GLU A 11 -0.81 -8.91 -4.68
N VAL A 12 -1.36 -8.00 -5.49
CA VAL A 12 -1.39 -6.56 -5.17
C VAL A 12 -2.25 -6.30 -3.94
N GLU A 13 -3.41 -6.95 -3.83
CA GLU A 13 -4.28 -6.81 -2.65
C GLU A 13 -3.59 -7.31 -1.38
N GLN A 14 -2.88 -8.43 -1.45
CA GLN A 14 -2.10 -8.95 -0.33
C GLN A 14 -0.99 -7.98 0.07
N ALA A 15 -0.28 -7.42 -0.91
CA ALA A 15 0.75 -6.42 -0.66
C ALA A 15 0.17 -5.16 0.00
N LEU A 16 -1.02 -4.73 -0.42
CA LEU A 16 -1.69 -3.58 0.18
C LEU A 16 -2.06 -3.83 1.64
N VAL A 17 -2.55 -5.02 1.96
CA VAL A 17 -2.88 -5.38 3.35
C VAL A 17 -1.61 -5.35 4.21
N ALA A 18 -0.53 -6.01 3.75
CA ALA A 18 0.73 -6.04 4.48
C ALA A 18 1.31 -4.64 4.67
N LEU A 19 1.29 -3.82 3.62
CA LEU A 19 1.82 -2.45 3.67
C LEU A 19 0.99 -1.58 4.61
N GLY A 20 -0.34 -1.75 4.60
CA GLY A 20 -1.23 -1.04 5.52
C GLY A 20 -0.92 -1.34 6.99
N GLU A 21 -0.62 -2.59 7.31
CA GLU A 21 -0.22 -2.98 8.66
C GLU A 21 1.12 -2.35 9.07
N VAL A 22 2.10 -2.35 8.17
CA VAL A 22 3.39 -1.72 8.41
C VAL A 22 3.22 -0.22 8.65
N ILE A 23 2.41 0.45 7.84
CA ILE A 23 2.13 1.88 7.99
C ILE A 23 1.49 2.16 9.35
N ALA A 24 0.51 1.36 9.76
CA ALA A 24 -0.16 1.54 11.06
C ALA A 24 0.82 1.45 12.22
N VAL A 25 1.68 0.42 12.22
CA VAL A 25 2.70 0.24 13.27
C VAL A 25 3.68 1.41 13.28
N ARG A 26 4.13 1.86 12.11
CA ARG A 26 5.08 2.96 12.03
C ARG A 26 4.46 4.29 12.45
N ARG A 27 3.17 4.50 12.22
CA ARG A 27 2.47 5.69 12.72
C ARG A 27 2.45 5.73 14.24
N GLU A 28 2.21 4.60 14.89
CA GLU A 28 2.27 4.51 16.34
C GLU A 28 3.67 4.81 16.85
N TYR A 29 4.69 4.26 16.19
CA TYR A 29 6.08 4.51 16.51
C TYR A 29 6.43 5.99 16.33
N ALA A 30 5.98 6.61 15.25
CA ALA A 30 6.20 8.03 14.99
C ALA A 30 5.58 8.90 16.10
N THR A 31 4.40 8.54 16.59
CA THR A 31 3.75 9.24 17.69
C THR A 31 4.59 9.18 18.97
N LEU A 32 5.17 8.02 19.27
CA LEU A 32 6.06 7.86 20.42
C LEU A 32 7.33 8.69 20.24
N LEU A 33 7.94 8.67 19.05
CA LEU A 33 9.13 9.46 18.76
C LEU A 33 8.87 10.97 18.81
N GLN A 34 7.67 11.39 18.45
CA GLN A 34 7.28 12.80 18.53
C GLN A 34 7.40 13.33 19.95
N ARG A 35 7.02 12.52 20.95
CA ARG A 35 7.14 12.85 22.36
C ARG A 35 8.59 13.02 22.80
N LEU A 36 9.51 12.35 22.09
CA LEU A 36 10.94 12.43 22.36
C LEU A 36 11.65 13.49 21.50
N GLY A 37 10.93 14.16 20.60
CA GLY A 37 11.47 15.17 19.72
C GLY A 37 12.31 14.63 18.55
N SER A 38 12.21 13.33 18.23
CA SER A 38 13.04 12.66 17.21
C SER A 38 12.20 11.91 16.19
N HIS A 39 11.26 12.59 15.55
CA HIS A 39 10.31 11.92 14.64
C HIS A 39 10.50 12.25 13.16
N GLU A 40 11.42 13.14 12.80
CA GLU A 40 11.58 13.61 11.41
C GLU A 40 11.90 12.48 10.43
N LYS A 41 12.83 11.59 10.78
CA LYS A 41 13.20 10.45 9.94
C LYS A 41 12.04 9.49 9.75
N GLU A 42 11.26 9.29 10.80
CA GLU A 42 10.11 8.40 10.75
C GLU A 42 8.99 8.98 9.89
N LEU A 43 8.78 10.30 9.95
CA LEU A 43 7.83 10.97 9.07
C LEU A 43 8.22 10.82 7.60
N ALA A 44 9.53 10.94 7.29
CA ALA A 44 10.02 10.75 5.92
C ALA A 44 9.79 9.30 5.46
N ALA A 45 10.04 8.32 6.33
CA ALA A 45 9.79 6.92 6.03
C ALA A 45 8.30 6.65 5.80
N LEU A 46 7.43 7.23 6.64
CA LEU A 46 5.98 7.12 6.47
C LEU A 46 5.52 7.73 5.15
N ALA A 47 6.06 8.87 4.76
CA ALA A 47 5.73 9.50 3.49
C ALA A 47 6.09 8.60 2.30
N ALA A 48 7.26 7.95 2.35
CA ALA A 48 7.68 7.00 1.32
C ALA A 48 6.75 5.78 1.26
N LEU A 49 6.36 5.24 2.41
CA LEU A 49 5.45 4.09 2.50
C LEU A 49 4.05 4.45 1.98
N THR A 50 3.55 5.63 2.32
CA THR A 50 2.25 6.11 1.84
C THR A 50 2.26 6.30 0.32
N LYS A 51 3.37 6.78 -0.22
CA LYS A 51 3.54 6.92 -1.67
C LYS A 51 3.54 5.56 -2.37
N ALA A 52 4.23 4.57 -1.79
CA ALA A 52 4.21 3.20 -2.30
C ALA A 52 2.81 2.61 -2.24
N GLN A 53 2.08 2.86 -1.16
CA GLN A 53 0.68 2.42 -1.01
C GLN A 53 -0.20 3.00 -2.12
N SER A 54 -0.06 4.28 -2.42
CA SER A 54 -0.83 4.95 -3.48
C SER A 54 -0.54 4.32 -4.85
N ARG A 55 0.71 3.97 -5.12
CA ARG A 55 1.09 3.31 -6.38
C ARG A 55 0.46 1.92 -6.49
N LEU A 56 0.46 1.16 -5.41
CA LEU A 56 -0.17 -0.15 -5.38
C LEU A 56 -1.69 -0.05 -5.52
N GLN A 57 -2.33 0.95 -4.93
CA GLN A 57 -3.75 1.21 -5.10
C GLN A 57 -4.09 1.49 -6.56
N LEU A 58 -3.29 2.31 -7.23
CA LEU A 58 -3.47 2.60 -8.65
C LEU A 58 -3.32 1.33 -9.50
N GLN A 59 -2.30 0.52 -9.21
CA GLN A 59 -2.08 -0.74 -9.90
C GLN A 59 -3.27 -1.70 -9.69
N ARG A 60 -3.78 -1.79 -8.46
CA ARG A 60 -4.97 -2.58 -8.14
C ARG A 60 -6.16 -2.13 -8.98
N ASP A 61 -6.40 -0.81 -9.03
CA ASP A 61 -7.55 -0.26 -9.75
C ASP A 61 -7.44 -0.53 -11.26
N ASN A 62 -6.23 -0.43 -11.81
CA ASN A 62 -5.97 -0.73 -13.22
C ASN A 62 -6.20 -2.20 -13.53
N LEU A 63 -5.75 -3.10 -12.66
CA LEU A 63 -5.98 -4.54 -12.82
C LEU A 63 -7.46 -4.90 -12.72
N ALA A 64 -8.16 -4.30 -11.75
CA ALA A 64 -9.59 -4.52 -11.58
C ALA A 64 -10.38 -4.02 -12.81
N ALA A 65 -10.01 -2.88 -13.35
CA ALA A 65 -10.63 -2.34 -14.56
C ALA A 65 -10.37 -3.24 -15.77
N SER A 66 -9.17 -3.79 -15.90
CA SER A 66 -8.82 -4.72 -16.98
C SER A 66 -9.64 -6.00 -16.88
N LEU A 67 -9.83 -6.53 -15.67
CA LEU A 67 -10.65 -7.71 -15.45
C LEU A 67 -12.12 -7.44 -15.77
N ALA A 68 -12.66 -6.32 -15.33
CA ALA A 68 -14.04 -5.92 -15.63
C ALA A 68 -14.27 -5.76 -17.13
N SER A 69 -13.31 -5.19 -17.85
CA SER A 69 -13.37 -5.02 -19.29
C SER A 69 -13.41 -6.37 -20.02
N ARG A 70 -12.67 -7.37 -19.52
CA ARG A 70 -12.64 -8.70 -20.12
C ARG A 70 -13.85 -9.56 -19.78
N ALA A 71 -14.54 -9.25 -18.69
CA ALA A 71 -15.74 -9.99 -18.26
C ALA A 71 -16.99 -9.66 -19.13
N ARG A 72 -16.89 -8.68 -20.01
CA ARG A 72 -17.97 -8.31 -20.94
C ARG A 72 -17.90 -9.10 -22.26
#